data_39b36c2e7302c5e58ed6a7012b9a4757
#
_entry.id   39b36c2e7302c5e58ed6a7012b9a4757
#
_cell.length_a   1.000
_cell.length_b   1.000
_cell.length_c   1.000
_cell.angle_alpha   90.00
_cell.angle_beta   90.00
_cell.angle_gamma   90.00
#
_symmetry.space_group_name_H-M   'P 1'
#
loop_
_entity.id
_entity.type
_entity.pdbx_description
1 polymer ?
#
loop_
_entity_poly.entity_id
_entity_poly.type
_entity_poly.pdbx_seq_one_letter_code
_entity_poly.pdbx_strand_id
1 'polypeptide(L)' 'MKKQSEMDLDAYPFTVRKLTAEDGGGYMVEYPDVPLCQSDGETVAEATTNGRDALQGSLTCYLQDGKPLPKAGSG' A
#
# COMPACT_ATOMS: atom_id res chain seq x y z
N MET A 1 -4.23 -21.10 10.08
CA MET A 1 -4.33 -20.56 10.06
C MET A 1 -4.50 -19.59 10.22
N LYS A 2 -4.56 -19.20 10.25
CA LYS A 2 -4.66 -18.41 10.17
C LYS A 2 -4.82 -17.39 10.52
N LYS A 3 -5.04 -16.77 10.84
CA LYS A 3 -5.23 -15.82 11.11
C LYS A 3 -4.86 -14.52 10.92
N GLN A 4 -4.74 -14.01 10.73
CA GLN A 4 -4.31 -12.94 10.16
C GLN A 4 -5.23 -12.18 9.37
N SER A 5 -6.47 -12.30 9.53
CA SER A 5 -7.50 -11.67 8.77
C SER A 5 -7.52 -10.17 8.93
N GLU A 6 -6.98 -9.66 10.02
CA GLU A 6 -6.96 -8.22 10.26
C GLU A 6 -6.02 -7.50 9.33
N MET A 7 -5.05 -8.20 8.74
CA MET A 7 -4.10 -7.59 7.85
C MET A 7 -4.11 -8.27 6.49
N ASP A 8 -5.29 -8.37 5.92
CA ASP A 8 -5.43 -8.95 4.60
C ASP A 8 -4.98 -7.93 3.56
N LEU A 9 -3.72 -7.97 3.20
CA LEU A 9 -3.15 -7.01 2.26
C LEU A 9 -3.81 -7.09 0.90
N ASP A 10 -4.28 -8.27 0.52
CA ASP A 10 -4.88 -8.45 -0.78
C ASP A 10 -6.26 -7.81 -0.89
N ALA A 11 -6.86 -7.44 0.23
CA ALA A 11 -8.16 -6.81 0.21
C ALA A 11 -8.10 -5.33 -0.16
N TYR A 12 -6.91 -4.73 -0.12
CA TYR A 12 -6.76 -3.30 -0.36
C TYR A 12 -6.43 -3.04 -1.81
N PRO A 13 -7.30 -2.34 -2.54
CA PRO A 13 -7.00 -1.99 -3.92
C PRO A 13 -5.88 -0.96 -3.99
N PHE A 14 -5.15 -0.98 -5.08
CA PHE A 14 -4.11 -0.01 -5.29
C PHE A 14 -4.09 0.40 -6.76
N THR A 15 -3.48 1.55 -7.02
CA THR A 15 -3.29 2.04 -8.37
C THR A 15 -1.81 2.11 -8.68
N VAL A 16 -1.48 1.95 -9.95
CA VAL A 16 -0.10 2.05 -10.42
C VAL A 16 -0.08 3.12 -11.50
N ARG A 17 0.85 4.06 -11.40
CA ARG A 17 1.00 5.03 -12.47
C ARG A 17 2.46 5.22 -12.78
N LYS A 18 2.73 5.54 -14.04
CA LYS A 18 4.08 5.77 -14.50
C LYS A 18 4.49 7.19 -14.14
N LEU A 19 5.67 7.33 -13.58
CA LEU A 19 6.21 8.63 -13.23
C LEU A 19 6.98 9.21 -14.42
N THR A 20 6.93 10.53 -14.54
CA THR A 20 7.71 11.21 -15.56
C THR A 20 9.17 11.25 -15.14
N ALA A 21 10.04 11.56 -16.10
CA ALA A 21 11.45 11.72 -15.79
C ALA A 21 11.66 12.83 -14.76
N GLU A 22 10.83 13.87 -14.81
CA GLU A 22 10.92 14.96 -13.85
C GLU A 22 10.57 14.54 -12.45
N ASP A 23 9.70 13.53 -12.32
CA ASP A 23 9.29 13.02 -11.02
C ASP A 23 10.20 11.88 -10.54
N GLY A 24 11.27 11.61 -11.26
CA GLY A 24 12.21 10.58 -10.89
C GLY A 24 12.12 9.32 -11.73
N GLY A 25 11.15 9.23 -12.62
CA GLY A 25 10.97 8.04 -13.45
C GLY A 25 10.43 6.87 -12.66
N GLY A 26 10.28 5.75 -13.35
CA GLY A 26 9.76 4.55 -12.70
C GLY A 26 8.24 4.58 -12.54
N TYR A 27 7.76 3.92 -11.50
CA TYR A 27 6.33 3.74 -11.27
C TYR A 27 6.02 4.00 -9.82
N MET A 28 4.79 4.46 -9.56
CA MET A 28 4.32 4.69 -8.20
C MET A 28 3.08 3.85 -7.95
N VAL A 29 3.01 3.26 -6.75
CA VAL A 29 1.85 2.51 -6.29
C VAL A 29 1.23 3.31 -5.15
N GLU A 30 -0.10 3.47 -5.19
CA GLU A 30 -0.83 4.19 -4.16
C GLU A 30 -2.00 3.36 -3.68
N TYR A 31 -2.24 3.38 -2.37
CA TYR A 31 -3.37 2.70 -1.76
C TYR A 31 -4.39 3.74 -1.33
N PRO A 32 -5.45 3.96 -2.12
CA PRO A 32 -6.37 5.07 -1.82
C PRO A 32 -7.10 4.93 -0.49
N ASP A 33 -7.28 3.71 0.00
CA ASP A 33 -8.00 3.51 1.25
C ASP A 33 -7.13 3.69 2.49
N VAL A 34 -5.82 3.84 2.30
CA VAL A 34 -4.90 3.98 3.43
C VAL A 34 -4.16 5.31 3.26
N PRO A 35 -4.41 6.28 4.14
CA PRO A 35 -3.81 7.60 3.97
C PRO A 35 -2.28 7.54 3.92
N LEU A 36 -1.71 8.25 2.98
CA LEU A 36 -0.26 8.40 2.83
C LEU A 36 0.48 7.08 2.53
N CYS A 37 -0.24 6.05 2.17
CA CYS A 37 0.39 4.77 1.86
C CYS A 37 0.70 4.72 0.37
N GLN A 38 1.95 4.94 0.04
CA GLN A 38 2.40 4.91 -1.35
C GLN A 38 3.86 4.51 -1.39
N SER A 39 4.29 4.02 -2.53
CA SER A 39 5.68 3.65 -2.72
C SER A 39 6.00 3.70 -4.20
N ASP A 40 7.27 3.51 -4.55
CA ASP A 40 7.68 3.56 -5.94
C ASP A 40 8.72 2.48 -6.21
N GLY A 41 9.04 2.31 -7.47
CA GLY A 41 10.06 1.38 -7.93
C GLY A 41 10.35 1.63 -9.39
N GLU A 42 11.41 1.02 -9.90
CA GLU A 42 11.81 1.21 -11.29
C GLU A 42 10.98 0.38 -12.25
N THR A 43 10.33 -0.66 -11.74
CA THR A 43 9.42 -1.48 -12.54
C THR A 43 8.10 -1.59 -11.80
N VAL A 44 7.07 -2.03 -12.51
CA VAL A 44 5.77 -2.25 -11.89
C VAL A 44 5.91 -3.28 -10.77
N ALA A 45 6.65 -4.36 -11.00
CA ALA A 45 6.81 -5.40 -10.00
C ALA A 45 7.50 -4.86 -8.75
N GLU A 46 8.55 -4.06 -8.93
CA GLU A 46 9.27 -3.50 -7.79
C GLU A 46 8.40 -2.53 -7.03
N ALA A 47 7.70 -1.65 -7.75
CA ALA A 47 6.82 -0.67 -7.09
C ALA A 47 5.72 -1.38 -6.31
N THR A 48 5.16 -2.45 -6.88
CA THR A 48 4.10 -3.21 -6.22
C THR A 48 4.61 -3.89 -4.95
N THR A 49 5.79 -4.49 -5.02
CA THR A 49 6.39 -5.13 -3.85
C THR A 49 6.65 -4.12 -2.75
N ASN A 50 7.23 -2.97 -3.13
CA ASN A 50 7.50 -1.91 -2.16
C ASN A 50 6.20 -1.36 -1.59
N GLY A 51 5.16 -1.29 -2.41
CA GLY A 51 3.85 -0.83 -1.95
C GLY A 51 3.25 -1.75 -0.91
N ARG A 52 3.37 -3.07 -1.12
CA ARG A 52 2.86 -4.02 -0.13
C ARG A 52 3.60 -3.89 1.19
N ASP A 53 4.91 -3.68 1.13
CA ASP A 53 5.68 -3.47 2.35
C ASP A 53 5.22 -2.22 3.08
N ALA A 54 4.97 -1.14 2.34
CA ALA A 54 4.48 0.09 2.94
C ALA A 54 3.10 -0.11 3.55
N LEU A 55 2.24 -0.85 2.86
CA LEU A 55 0.90 -1.15 3.37
C LEU A 55 0.98 -1.92 4.67
N GLN A 56 1.80 -2.97 4.70
CA GLN A 56 1.95 -3.77 5.90
C GLN A 56 2.42 -2.92 7.08
N GLY A 57 3.41 -2.06 6.83
CA GLY A 57 3.89 -1.16 7.88
C GLY A 57 2.84 -0.21 8.37
N SER A 58 2.05 0.36 7.45
CA SER A 58 0.99 1.28 7.82
C SER A 58 -0.07 0.60 8.67
N LEU A 59 -0.51 -0.60 8.26
CA LEU A 59 -1.53 -1.32 8.99
C LEU A 59 -1.01 -1.76 10.37
N THR A 60 0.26 -2.15 10.43
CA THR A 60 0.86 -2.52 11.70
C THR A 60 0.83 -1.34 12.68
N CYS A 61 1.11 -0.13 12.18
CA CYS A 61 1.03 1.06 13.04
C CYS A 61 -0.38 1.28 13.56
N TYR A 62 -1.40 1.07 12.74
CA TYR A 62 -2.78 1.19 13.20
C TYR A 62 -3.05 0.22 14.35
N LEU A 63 -2.61 -1.03 14.19
CA LEU A 63 -2.83 -2.04 15.23
C LEU A 63 -2.09 -1.70 16.51
N GLN A 64 -0.86 -1.22 16.40
CA GLN A 64 -0.08 -0.86 17.57
C GLN A 64 -0.69 0.31 18.33
N ASP A 65 -1.32 1.22 17.60
CA ASP A 65 -1.97 2.37 18.22
C ASP A 65 -3.38 2.06 18.72
N GLY A 66 -3.85 0.85 18.52
CA GLY A 66 -5.19 0.47 18.92
C GLY A 66 -6.29 1.09 18.08
N LYS A 67 -5.95 1.52 16.87
CA LYS A 67 -6.91 2.15 15.97
C LYS A 67 -7.50 1.12 15.03
N PRO A 68 -8.76 1.29 14.62
CA PRO A 68 -9.33 0.38 13.63
C PRO A 68 -8.60 0.52 12.30
N LEU A 69 -8.45 -0.60 11.59
CA LEU A 69 -7.81 -0.57 10.29
C LEU A 69 -8.69 0.19 9.30
N PRO A 70 -8.08 0.87 8.31
CA PRO A 70 -8.87 1.48 7.25
C PRO A 70 -9.70 0.42 6.55
N LYS A 71 -10.90 0.81 6.15
CA LYS A 71 -11.80 -0.13 5.51
C LYS A 71 -11.41 -0.34 4.06
N ALA A 72 -11.11 -1.59 3.71
CA ALA A 72 -10.69 -1.93 2.37
C ALA A 72 -11.86 -1.80 1.40
N GLY A 73 -11.57 -1.25 0.22
CA GLY A 73 -12.58 -1.17 -0.83
C GLY A 73 -13.60 -0.06 -0.63
N SER A 74 -13.36 0.85 0.29
CA SER A 74 -14.31 1.92 0.54
C SER A 74 -14.07 3.15 -0.33
N GLY A 75 -12.90 3.21 -0.93
CA GLY A 75 -12.49 4.39 -1.71
C GLY A 75 -13.13 4.51 -3.06
#